data_e5843264e206665c0e1c1e17c6c7a574
#
_entry.id   e5843264e206665c0e1c1e17c6c7a574
#
_cell.length_a   1.000
_cell.length_b   1.000
_cell.length_c   1.000
_cell.angle_alpha   90.00
_cell.angle_beta   90.00
_cell.angle_gamma   90.00
#
_symmetry.space_group_name_H-M   'P 1'
#
loop_
_entity.id
_entity.type
_entity.pdbx_description
1 polymer ?
#
loop_
_entity_poly.entity_id
_entity_poly.type
_entity_poly.pdbx_seq_one_letter_code
_entity_poly.pdbx_strand_id
1 'polypeptide(L)'
;MKKFYFLSLTCILCLVSSCNENISPIESITNKNLVLENTDEFKEAKSLSAKGEQKLLVVPVEFEGEREFSEKDLSTIKKAFFEDELSTKGNNYYSVKEFYKKSSKGQLNFVGDVIDVLKVPYTVDQMKNDGNYFPGVPAQHLMDDSKYSDDFFKQYDTDKDGFVDSVVFVYSSPTSERAGNFWAWVANFNVTANLDRPTFFRHMWCGIDFFYKGGYDVDAHTIIHETGHLLGLRDYYPSDDYNLALGGHSMMDYNISDHDPYSKMLLSWAEPIYYDFRKNKHIDVQLSNFQDTSQFLLLNVNWNHSVMDEYLLVEYYTPTGLNTLDSQNQYDNRPLGFTENGVKIYHVDSRIVQCHYDSELYTTVFDKYVDEIPETSSDGVYYVIGASNSISDSRTDAKRAGRYKQIALIENKKYNQLQSGVPADNDSLFQVGDIFDSETSAYIANNKWNKGGDISFSLEVTQMNDEYATLSIDYKGE
;
A
#
# COMPACT_ATOMS: atom_id res chain seq x y z
N MET A 1 37.57 39.01 -32.14
CA MET A 1 37.23 39.23 -30.71
C MET A 1 35.76 39.53 -30.61
N LYS A 2 34.95 38.53 -30.27
CA LYS A 2 33.47 38.68 -30.01
C LYS A 2 33.30 38.41 -28.52
N LYS A 3 32.86 39.47 -27.78
CA LYS A 3 32.50 39.38 -26.37
C LYS A 3 31.14 38.74 -26.22
N PHE A 4 31.06 37.63 -25.47
CA PHE A 4 29.81 37.06 -24.98
C PHE A 4 29.40 37.81 -23.72
N TYR A 5 28.19 38.36 -23.70
CA TYR A 5 27.55 38.87 -22.51
C TYR A 5 26.71 37.76 -21.86
N PHE A 6 27.05 37.43 -20.61
CA PHE A 6 26.20 36.61 -19.73
C PHE A 6 25.07 37.51 -19.20
N LEU A 7 23.85 37.16 -19.52
CA LEU A 7 22.69 37.75 -18.86
C LEU A 7 22.39 36.92 -17.61
N SER A 8 22.63 37.50 -16.44
CA SER A 8 22.21 36.97 -15.17
C SER A 8 20.74 37.31 -14.95
N LEU A 9 19.90 36.26 -14.92
CA LEU A 9 18.48 36.38 -14.59
C LEU A 9 18.38 36.40 -13.06
N THR A 10 18.22 37.60 -12.50
CA THR A 10 17.97 37.81 -11.07
C THR A 10 16.48 37.61 -10.83
N CYS A 11 16.07 36.47 -10.26
CA CYS A 11 14.74 36.29 -9.70
C CYS A 11 14.55 37.25 -8.51
N ILE A 12 13.66 38.20 -8.67
CA ILE A 12 13.20 39.05 -7.56
C ILE A 12 12.18 38.21 -6.79
N LEU A 13 12.58 37.69 -5.63
CA LEU A 13 11.65 37.20 -4.61
C LEU A 13 10.94 38.41 -4.00
N CYS A 14 9.66 38.55 -4.27
CA CYS A 14 8.79 39.41 -3.49
C CYS A 14 8.60 38.80 -2.10
N LEU A 15 9.36 39.26 -1.12
CA LEU A 15 9.13 39.02 0.30
C LEU A 15 7.88 39.82 0.71
N VAL A 16 6.75 39.12 0.85
CA VAL A 16 5.62 39.65 1.63
C VAL A 16 5.96 39.33 3.10
N SER A 17 6.44 40.34 3.79
CA SER A 17 6.72 40.27 5.23
C SER A 17 5.38 40.35 5.97
N SER A 18 4.83 39.20 6.35
CA SER A 18 3.95 39.14 7.52
C SER A 18 4.79 38.57 8.68
N CYS A 19 4.80 39.28 9.79
CA CYS A 19 5.48 38.85 11.01
C CYS A 19 4.76 37.62 11.59
N ASN A 20 5.15 36.45 11.14
CA ASN A 20 5.02 35.19 11.88
C ASN A 20 6.42 34.58 11.91
N GLU A 21 6.92 34.29 13.09
CA GLU A 21 8.13 33.50 13.23
C GLU A 21 7.92 32.20 12.49
N ASN A 22 8.61 31.99 11.37
CA ASN A 22 8.57 30.76 10.60
C ASN A 22 9.08 29.62 11.50
N ILE A 23 8.18 28.82 12.01
CA ILE A 23 8.53 27.59 12.70
C ILE A 23 8.98 26.65 11.60
N SER A 24 10.29 26.45 11.50
CA SER A 24 10.81 25.43 10.61
C SER A 24 10.31 24.06 11.07
N PRO A 25 9.88 23.17 10.15
CA PRO A 25 9.69 21.77 10.48
C PRO A 25 10.92 21.26 11.22
N ILE A 26 10.74 20.43 12.22
CA ILE A 26 11.88 19.78 12.85
C ILE A 26 12.52 18.97 11.72
N GLU A 27 13.83 19.23 11.45
CA GLU A 27 14.57 18.45 10.46
C GLU A 27 14.27 16.98 10.70
N SER A 28 13.82 16.29 9.64
CA SER A 28 13.43 14.90 9.69
C SER A 28 14.53 14.11 10.39
N ILE A 29 14.24 13.61 11.57
CA ILE A 29 15.14 12.67 12.21
C ILE A 29 15.06 11.45 11.30
N THR A 30 16.16 11.14 10.63
CA THR A 30 16.28 9.99 9.73
C THR A 30 15.60 8.81 10.37
N ASN A 31 14.46 8.42 9.81
CA ASN A 31 13.77 7.20 10.18
C ASN A 31 14.82 6.09 10.17
N LYS A 32 15.12 5.54 11.31
CA LYS A 32 15.82 4.28 11.34
C LYS A 32 14.83 3.30 10.72
N ASN A 33 14.99 2.98 9.44
CA ASN A 33 14.26 1.96 8.68
C ASN A 33 14.24 0.58 9.36
N LEU A 34 14.88 0.49 10.49
CA LEU A 34 15.16 -0.69 11.29
C LEU A 34 13.93 -1.37 11.87
N VAL A 35 12.80 -0.69 12.05
CA VAL A 35 11.69 -1.26 12.83
C VAL A 35 10.79 -2.13 11.95
N LEU A 36 10.50 -1.71 10.73
CA LEU A 36 9.65 -2.48 9.81
C LEU A 36 10.31 -3.77 9.33
N GLU A 37 11.58 -3.67 8.94
CA GLU A 37 12.35 -4.83 8.46
C GLU A 37 12.56 -5.89 9.54
N ASN A 38 12.35 -5.55 10.81
CA ASN A 38 12.51 -6.44 11.95
C ASN A 38 11.20 -7.00 12.51
N THR A 39 10.02 -6.60 12.04
CA THR A 39 8.79 -7.32 12.39
C THR A 39 8.78 -8.64 11.63
N ASP A 40 8.58 -9.76 12.33
CA ASP A 40 8.52 -11.08 11.69
C ASP A 40 7.43 -11.13 10.61
N GLU A 41 6.33 -10.43 10.86
CA GLU A 41 5.25 -10.28 9.91
C GLU A 41 5.67 -9.58 8.60
N PHE A 42 6.43 -8.50 8.68
CA PHE A 42 6.88 -7.77 7.51
C PHE A 42 7.99 -8.51 6.76
N LYS A 43 8.88 -9.20 7.49
CA LYS A 43 9.88 -10.09 6.90
C LYS A 43 9.25 -11.24 6.13
N GLU A 44 8.21 -11.86 6.69
CA GLU A 44 7.50 -12.95 6.03
C GLU A 44 6.64 -12.50 4.86
N ALA A 45 6.14 -11.26 4.90
CA ALA A 45 5.27 -10.72 3.87
C ALA A 45 6.04 -10.13 2.67
N LYS A 46 7.25 -9.63 2.89
CA LYS A 46 8.04 -8.93 1.86
C LYS A 46 8.90 -9.91 1.07
N SER A 47 8.78 -9.85 -0.24
CA SER A 47 9.67 -10.57 -1.16
C SER A 47 10.44 -9.63 -2.08
N LEU A 48 9.97 -8.39 -2.25
CA LEU A 48 10.57 -7.39 -3.10
C LEU A 48 11.08 -6.20 -2.28
N SER A 49 12.19 -5.62 -2.69
CA SER A 49 12.60 -4.33 -2.15
C SER A 49 11.66 -3.24 -2.63
N ALA A 50 11.32 -2.31 -1.75
CA ALA A 50 10.50 -1.15 -2.09
C ALA A 50 11.27 -0.05 -2.87
N LYS A 51 12.56 -0.25 -3.16
CA LYS A 51 13.43 0.74 -3.82
C LYS A 51 14.30 0.11 -4.88
N GLY A 52 14.76 0.97 -5.81
CA GLY A 52 15.64 0.58 -6.89
C GLY A 52 14.91 -0.14 -8.02
N GLU A 53 15.67 -0.90 -8.79
CA GLU A 53 15.14 -1.73 -9.86
C GLU A 53 14.82 -3.13 -9.31
N GLN A 54 13.57 -3.55 -9.46
CA GLN A 54 13.09 -4.86 -9.01
C GLN A 54 12.58 -5.66 -10.21
N LYS A 55 12.91 -6.95 -10.24
CA LYS A 55 12.56 -7.83 -11.35
C LYS A 55 11.34 -8.67 -11.03
N LEU A 56 10.34 -8.65 -11.93
CA LEU A 56 9.16 -9.51 -11.87
C LEU A 56 9.29 -10.62 -12.93
N LEU A 57 9.15 -11.87 -12.50
CA LEU A 57 9.04 -13.02 -13.39
C LEU A 57 7.56 -13.33 -13.62
N VAL A 58 7.05 -13.06 -14.82
CA VAL A 58 5.64 -13.32 -15.17
C VAL A 58 5.54 -14.58 -16.02
N VAL A 59 4.77 -15.55 -15.56
CA VAL A 59 4.64 -16.90 -16.12
C VAL A 59 3.21 -17.13 -16.58
N PRO A 60 2.90 -17.01 -17.87
CA PRO A 60 1.61 -17.47 -18.41
C PRO A 60 1.51 -19.00 -18.32
N VAL A 61 0.40 -19.51 -17.77
CA VAL A 61 0.19 -20.94 -17.51
C VAL A 61 -1.08 -21.45 -18.20
N GLU A 62 -0.95 -22.54 -18.93
CA GLU A 62 -2.05 -23.29 -19.53
C GLU A 62 -2.13 -24.68 -18.92
N PHE A 63 -3.34 -25.08 -18.49
CA PHE A 63 -3.64 -26.43 -18.04
C PHE A 63 -4.25 -27.27 -19.17
N GLU A 64 -4.01 -28.58 -19.15
CA GLU A 64 -4.57 -29.49 -20.13
C GLU A 64 -6.11 -29.42 -20.16
N GLY A 65 -6.66 -29.26 -21.37
CA GLY A 65 -8.10 -29.17 -21.57
C GLY A 65 -8.76 -27.84 -21.22
N GLU A 66 -7.97 -26.85 -20.78
CA GLU A 66 -8.44 -25.49 -20.54
C GLU A 66 -8.21 -24.60 -21.77
N ARG A 67 -8.70 -23.37 -21.69
CA ARG A 67 -8.52 -22.34 -22.71
C ARG A 67 -7.01 -22.06 -22.90
N GLU A 68 -6.58 -21.91 -24.15
CA GLU A 68 -5.24 -21.41 -24.49
C GLU A 68 -5.21 -19.86 -24.52
N PHE A 69 -4.05 -19.27 -24.29
CA PHE A 69 -3.86 -17.84 -24.49
C PHE A 69 -3.91 -17.47 -25.96
N SER A 70 -4.61 -16.39 -26.27
CA SER A 70 -4.49 -15.73 -27.55
C SER A 70 -3.23 -14.80 -27.58
N GLU A 71 -2.77 -14.41 -28.75
CA GLU A 71 -1.73 -13.40 -28.89
C GLU A 71 -2.11 -12.07 -28.22
N LYS A 72 -3.42 -11.74 -28.24
CA LYS A 72 -3.95 -10.57 -27.53
C LYS A 72 -3.76 -10.70 -26.03
N ASP A 73 -4.04 -11.86 -25.44
CA ASP A 73 -3.89 -12.08 -24.00
C ASP A 73 -2.43 -11.87 -23.56
N LEU A 74 -1.49 -12.50 -24.25
CA LEU A 74 -0.06 -12.37 -23.96
C LEU A 74 0.43 -10.92 -24.12
N SER A 75 -0.04 -10.24 -25.15
CA SER A 75 0.26 -8.81 -25.34
C SER A 75 -0.33 -7.96 -24.21
N THR A 76 -1.57 -8.26 -23.76
CA THR A 76 -2.24 -7.55 -22.66
C THR A 76 -1.51 -7.75 -21.34
N ILE A 77 -1.11 -8.99 -21.02
CA ILE A 77 -0.30 -9.29 -19.82
C ILE A 77 0.97 -8.46 -19.84
N LYS A 78 1.72 -8.49 -20.96
CA LYS A 78 2.98 -7.74 -21.07
C LYS A 78 2.79 -6.24 -20.88
N LYS A 79 1.73 -5.66 -21.45
CA LYS A 79 1.40 -4.24 -21.28
C LYS A 79 1.03 -3.91 -19.86
N ALA A 80 0.19 -4.74 -19.21
CA ALA A 80 -0.25 -4.53 -17.85
C ALA A 80 0.90 -4.52 -16.83
N PHE A 81 1.95 -5.30 -17.08
CA PHE A 81 3.11 -5.31 -16.19
C PHE A 81 4.14 -4.23 -16.53
N PHE A 82 4.55 -4.09 -17.81
CA PHE A 82 5.82 -3.45 -18.16
C PHE A 82 5.73 -2.27 -19.13
N GLU A 83 4.55 -1.97 -19.69
CA GLU A 83 4.42 -0.85 -20.64
C GLU A 83 4.63 0.48 -19.94
N ASP A 84 5.49 1.33 -20.51
CA ASP A 84 5.64 2.69 -20.02
C ASP A 84 4.48 3.57 -20.54
N GLU A 85 3.92 4.40 -19.66
CA GLU A 85 2.85 5.34 -19.96
C GLU A 85 1.65 4.67 -20.67
N LEU A 86 1.26 3.49 -20.17
CA LEU A 86 0.14 2.70 -20.72
C LEU A 86 -1.17 3.49 -20.62
N SER A 87 -1.40 4.17 -19.52
CA SER A 87 -2.61 4.97 -19.23
C SER A 87 -2.86 6.10 -20.24
N THR A 88 -1.85 6.50 -21.01
CA THR A 88 -1.96 7.52 -22.05
C THR A 88 -2.27 6.95 -23.45
N LYS A 89 -2.36 5.62 -23.59
CA LYS A 89 -2.47 4.89 -24.85
C LYS A 89 -3.85 4.24 -25.01
N GLY A 90 -4.86 5.04 -25.30
CA GLY A 90 -6.23 4.52 -25.46
C GLY A 90 -6.97 4.39 -24.13
N ASN A 91 -7.91 3.44 -24.03
CA ASN A 91 -8.70 3.19 -22.83
C ASN A 91 -8.00 2.16 -21.92
N ASN A 92 -6.86 2.52 -21.34
CA ASN A 92 -6.08 1.66 -20.47
C ASN A 92 -5.97 2.26 -19.07
N TYR A 93 -5.85 1.37 -18.07
CA TYR A 93 -5.38 1.75 -16.74
C TYR A 93 -3.84 1.83 -16.71
N TYR A 94 -3.25 2.22 -15.59
CA TYR A 94 -1.79 2.21 -15.40
C TYR A 94 -1.25 0.78 -15.47
N SER A 95 -0.04 0.61 -16.02
CA SER A 95 0.70 -0.64 -15.83
C SER A 95 1.26 -0.72 -14.39
N VAL A 96 1.61 -1.93 -13.93
CA VAL A 96 2.31 -2.12 -12.65
C VAL A 96 3.56 -1.24 -12.58
N LYS A 97 4.39 -1.26 -13.64
CA LYS A 97 5.60 -0.43 -13.75
C LYS A 97 5.29 1.07 -13.65
N GLU A 98 4.32 1.54 -14.42
CA GLU A 98 3.95 2.96 -14.44
C GLU A 98 3.40 3.42 -13.09
N PHE A 99 2.50 2.64 -12.50
CA PHE A 99 1.87 2.95 -11.22
C PHE A 99 2.92 3.08 -10.11
N TYR A 100 3.73 2.05 -9.92
CA TYR A 100 4.71 2.02 -8.84
C TYR A 100 5.82 3.06 -9.01
N LYS A 101 6.24 3.33 -10.25
CA LYS A 101 7.19 4.42 -10.54
C LYS A 101 6.62 5.78 -10.17
N LYS A 102 5.34 6.04 -10.46
CA LYS A 102 4.67 7.31 -10.11
C LYS A 102 4.40 7.40 -8.60
N SER A 103 3.85 6.35 -7.99
CA SER A 103 3.51 6.31 -6.57
C SER A 103 4.74 6.49 -5.67
N SER A 104 5.86 5.86 -6.03
CA SER A 104 7.14 5.96 -5.31
C SER A 104 7.95 7.21 -5.65
N LYS A 105 7.47 8.10 -6.54
CA LYS A 105 8.25 9.23 -7.08
C LYS A 105 9.57 8.80 -7.70
N GLY A 106 9.56 7.68 -8.43
CA GLY A 106 10.71 7.13 -9.12
C GLY A 106 11.70 6.37 -8.25
N GLN A 107 11.41 6.16 -6.96
CA GLN A 107 12.28 5.38 -6.08
C GLN A 107 12.24 3.88 -6.37
N LEU A 108 11.11 3.37 -6.90
CA LEU A 108 10.94 1.99 -7.33
C LEU A 108 10.67 1.93 -8.83
N ASN A 109 11.35 1.03 -9.54
CA ASN A 109 11.15 0.75 -10.96
C ASN A 109 11.07 -0.75 -11.18
N PHE A 110 9.92 -1.25 -11.64
CA PHE A 110 9.77 -2.64 -12.02
C PHE A 110 10.29 -2.89 -13.45
N VAL A 111 11.08 -3.94 -13.59
CA VAL A 111 11.51 -4.52 -14.85
C VAL A 111 11.24 -6.02 -14.81
N GLY A 112 11.43 -6.71 -15.93
CA GLY A 112 11.26 -8.17 -15.97
C GLY A 112 10.74 -8.64 -17.30
N ASP A 113 10.26 -9.88 -17.31
CA ASP A 113 9.83 -10.54 -18.52
C ASP A 113 8.54 -11.33 -18.31
N VAL A 114 7.73 -11.36 -19.39
CA VAL A 114 6.70 -12.37 -19.58
C VAL A 114 7.33 -13.49 -20.39
N ILE A 115 7.58 -14.63 -19.76
CA ILE A 115 8.23 -15.77 -20.44
C ILE A 115 7.24 -16.49 -21.35
N ASP A 116 7.73 -17.48 -22.09
CA ASP A 116 6.89 -18.32 -22.94
C ASP A 116 5.85 -19.07 -22.08
N VAL A 117 4.70 -19.38 -22.68
CA VAL A 117 3.60 -20.09 -22.02
C VAL A 117 4.09 -21.43 -21.46
N LEU A 118 3.91 -21.62 -20.18
CA LEU A 118 4.14 -22.87 -19.47
C LEU A 118 2.90 -23.77 -19.61
N LYS A 119 3.06 -24.87 -20.36
CA LYS A 119 2.00 -25.88 -20.50
C LYS A 119 2.13 -26.95 -19.43
N VAL A 120 1.12 -27.04 -18.57
CA VAL A 120 1.09 -28.00 -17.47
C VAL A 120 0.27 -29.22 -17.91
N PRO A 121 0.85 -30.43 -17.92
CA PRO A 121 0.19 -31.64 -18.43
C PRO A 121 -0.79 -32.28 -17.43
N TYR A 122 -1.57 -31.44 -16.77
CA TYR A 122 -2.61 -31.82 -15.83
C TYR A 122 -3.84 -30.95 -16.06
N THR A 123 -5.01 -31.55 -15.91
CA THR A 123 -6.26 -30.80 -15.86
C THR A 123 -6.42 -30.14 -14.48
N VAL A 124 -7.19 -29.05 -14.42
CA VAL A 124 -7.52 -28.38 -13.14
C VAL A 124 -8.20 -29.36 -12.17
N ASP A 125 -9.05 -30.27 -12.68
CA ASP A 125 -9.76 -31.26 -11.83
C ASP A 125 -8.81 -32.32 -11.26
N GLN A 126 -7.77 -32.74 -12.01
CA GLN A 126 -6.73 -33.63 -11.48
C GLN A 126 -5.97 -32.96 -10.35
N MET A 127 -5.59 -31.71 -10.50
CA MET A 127 -4.89 -30.98 -9.46
C MET A 127 -5.71 -30.82 -8.18
N LYS A 128 -7.02 -30.62 -8.29
CA LYS A 128 -7.93 -30.56 -7.13
C LYS A 128 -8.03 -31.88 -6.41
N ASN A 129 -8.20 -32.97 -7.15
CA ASN A 129 -8.41 -34.31 -6.59
C ASN A 129 -7.14 -34.83 -5.89
N ASP A 130 -5.97 -34.49 -6.37
CA ASP A 130 -4.69 -34.91 -5.81
C ASP A 130 -4.27 -34.07 -4.59
N GLY A 131 -5.09 -33.09 -4.16
CA GLY A 131 -4.78 -32.20 -3.05
C GLY A 131 -3.63 -31.24 -3.36
N ASN A 132 -3.24 -31.11 -4.61
CA ASN A 132 -2.18 -30.23 -5.05
C ASN A 132 -2.66 -28.79 -5.03
N TYR A 133 -1.80 -27.90 -4.52
CA TYR A 133 -2.05 -26.48 -4.51
C TYR A 133 -1.76 -25.90 -5.92
N PHE A 134 -2.69 -25.14 -6.47
CA PHE A 134 -2.63 -24.68 -7.86
C PHE A 134 -1.31 -24.05 -8.30
N PRO A 135 -0.71 -23.09 -7.54
CA PRO A 135 0.57 -22.51 -7.96
C PRO A 135 1.75 -23.47 -7.79
N GLY A 136 1.65 -24.47 -6.92
CA GLY A 136 2.74 -25.42 -6.66
C GLY A 136 3.11 -26.26 -7.87
N VAL A 137 2.13 -26.73 -8.64
CA VAL A 137 2.40 -27.54 -9.84
C VAL A 137 3.07 -26.71 -10.95
N PRO A 138 2.57 -25.52 -11.34
CA PRO A 138 3.29 -24.66 -12.27
C PRO A 138 4.69 -24.29 -11.79
N ALA A 139 4.86 -24.00 -10.51
CA ALA A 139 6.18 -23.69 -9.93
C ALA A 139 7.16 -24.85 -10.10
N GLN A 140 6.72 -26.09 -9.78
CA GLN A 140 7.56 -27.29 -9.94
C GLN A 140 7.89 -27.54 -11.43
N HIS A 141 6.90 -27.43 -12.32
CA HIS A 141 7.14 -27.57 -13.76
C HIS A 141 8.14 -26.56 -14.31
N LEU A 142 8.04 -25.30 -13.88
CA LEU A 142 8.98 -24.27 -14.28
C LEU A 142 10.39 -24.56 -13.75
N MET A 143 10.49 -25.04 -12.51
CA MET A 143 11.79 -25.44 -11.92
C MET A 143 12.40 -26.64 -12.63
N ASP A 144 11.60 -27.59 -13.12
CA ASP A 144 12.07 -28.81 -13.78
C ASP A 144 12.33 -28.61 -15.30
N ASP A 145 11.88 -27.50 -15.87
CA ASP A 145 12.06 -27.22 -17.29
C ASP A 145 13.52 -26.90 -17.61
N SER A 146 14.16 -27.79 -18.37
CA SER A 146 15.57 -27.67 -18.78
C SER A 146 15.87 -26.44 -19.65
N LYS A 147 14.86 -25.76 -20.16
CA LYS A 147 14.99 -24.50 -20.88
C LYS A 147 15.53 -23.39 -19.99
N TYR A 148 15.26 -23.44 -18.67
CA TYR A 148 15.62 -22.40 -17.72
C TYR A 148 16.79 -22.88 -16.85
N SER A 149 17.96 -22.28 -17.07
CA SER A 149 19.18 -22.58 -16.30
C SER A 149 19.13 -22.01 -14.88
N ASP A 150 20.06 -22.42 -14.02
CA ASP A 150 20.22 -21.83 -12.70
C ASP A 150 20.47 -20.31 -12.76
N ASP A 151 21.25 -19.86 -13.75
CA ASP A 151 21.54 -18.43 -13.96
C ASP A 151 20.28 -17.65 -14.39
N PHE A 152 19.30 -18.31 -15.01
CA PHE A 152 18.01 -17.69 -15.30
C PHE A 152 17.27 -17.32 -14.00
N PHE A 153 17.22 -18.22 -13.00
CA PHE A 153 16.56 -17.92 -11.75
C PHE A 153 17.35 -16.94 -10.88
N LYS A 154 18.69 -17.03 -10.88
CA LYS A 154 19.56 -16.09 -10.14
C LYS A 154 19.39 -14.63 -10.53
N GLN A 155 18.95 -14.32 -11.75
CA GLN A 155 18.71 -12.94 -12.14
C GLN A 155 17.46 -12.32 -11.46
N TYR A 156 16.58 -13.15 -10.87
CA TYR A 156 15.39 -12.76 -10.12
C TYR A 156 15.55 -12.93 -8.60
N ASP A 157 16.74 -13.26 -8.12
CA ASP A 157 17.17 -13.28 -6.72
C ASP A 157 18.15 -12.11 -6.54
N THR A 158 17.60 -10.89 -6.36
CA THR A 158 18.40 -9.66 -6.40
C THR A 158 19.15 -9.41 -5.10
N ASP A 159 18.63 -9.86 -3.99
CA ASP A 159 19.24 -9.77 -2.65
C ASP A 159 20.12 -10.98 -2.29
N LYS A 160 20.10 -12.02 -3.13
CA LYS A 160 20.92 -13.25 -3.03
C LYS A 160 20.64 -14.04 -1.77
N ASP A 161 19.38 -14.14 -1.41
CA ASP A 161 18.92 -14.93 -0.26
C ASP A 161 18.57 -16.38 -0.62
N GLY A 162 18.59 -16.72 -1.93
CA GLY A 162 18.31 -18.05 -2.47
C GLY A 162 16.84 -18.28 -2.82
N PHE A 163 16.04 -17.20 -2.81
CA PHE A 163 14.67 -17.19 -3.32
C PHE A 163 14.56 -16.27 -4.54
N VAL A 164 13.68 -16.61 -5.46
CA VAL A 164 13.24 -15.70 -6.51
C VAL A 164 12.36 -14.63 -5.85
N ASP A 165 12.74 -13.36 -5.97
CA ASP A 165 12.09 -12.22 -5.28
C ASP A 165 10.60 -12.11 -5.61
N SER A 166 10.21 -12.43 -6.85
CA SER A 166 8.81 -12.39 -7.28
C SER A 166 8.57 -13.28 -8.49
N VAL A 167 7.57 -14.15 -8.37
CA VAL A 167 6.99 -14.91 -9.48
C VAL A 167 5.47 -14.70 -9.52
N VAL A 168 4.95 -14.46 -10.73
CA VAL A 168 3.53 -14.25 -10.99
C VAL A 168 3.04 -15.29 -11.97
N PHE A 169 2.14 -16.17 -11.55
CA PHE A 169 1.48 -17.13 -12.42
C PHE A 169 0.15 -16.56 -12.94
N VAL A 170 0.06 -16.38 -14.26
CA VAL A 170 -1.17 -15.92 -14.91
C VAL A 170 -1.81 -17.10 -15.62
N TYR A 171 -3.01 -17.49 -15.19
CA TYR A 171 -3.74 -18.60 -15.77
C TYR A 171 -4.57 -18.15 -16.97
N SER A 172 -4.58 -18.96 -18.05
CA SER A 172 -5.39 -18.67 -19.23
C SER A 172 -6.90 -18.76 -18.93
N SER A 173 -7.29 -19.60 -17.96
CA SER A 173 -8.68 -19.75 -17.53
C SER A 173 -9.13 -18.56 -16.69
N PRO A 174 -10.33 -17.99 -16.94
CA PRO A 174 -10.89 -16.91 -16.15
C PRO A 174 -11.43 -17.40 -14.80
N THR A 175 -11.47 -16.53 -13.82
CA THR A 175 -11.96 -16.78 -12.46
C THR A 175 -13.39 -17.32 -12.44
N SER A 176 -14.26 -16.80 -13.33
CA SER A 176 -15.68 -17.16 -13.42
C SER A 176 -15.92 -18.62 -13.78
N GLU A 177 -15.01 -19.28 -14.47
CA GLU A 177 -15.16 -20.66 -14.92
C GLU A 177 -14.81 -21.70 -13.85
N ARG A 178 -14.12 -21.30 -12.78
CA ARG A 178 -13.53 -22.21 -11.81
C ARG A 178 -13.80 -21.84 -10.34
N ALA A 179 -14.96 -21.27 -10.05
CA ALA A 179 -15.44 -21.03 -8.69
C ALA A 179 -14.41 -20.37 -7.75
N GLY A 180 -13.66 -19.39 -8.26
CA GLY A 180 -12.71 -18.61 -7.49
C GLY A 180 -11.31 -19.21 -7.34
N ASN A 181 -11.02 -20.39 -7.91
CA ASN A 181 -9.68 -20.99 -7.82
C ASN A 181 -8.58 -20.15 -8.48
N PHE A 182 -8.93 -19.31 -9.44
CA PHE A 182 -8.01 -18.40 -10.14
C PHE A 182 -8.18 -16.95 -9.71
N TRP A 183 -8.78 -16.73 -8.53
CA TRP A 183 -8.81 -15.40 -7.92
C TRP A 183 -7.38 -14.91 -7.67
N ALA A 184 -7.15 -13.62 -7.84
CA ALA A 184 -5.86 -13.03 -7.58
C ALA A 184 -5.50 -13.16 -6.09
N TRP A 185 -4.27 -13.58 -5.82
CA TRP A 185 -3.80 -13.85 -4.48
C TRP A 185 -2.27 -13.84 -4.40
N VAL A 186 -1.74 -13.50 -3.22
CA VAL A 186 -0.33 -13.67 -2.87
C VAL A 186 -0.20 -14.65 -1.72
N ALA A 187 0.70 -15.61 -1.83
CA ALA A 187 0.97 -16.61 -0.80
C ALA A 187 2.45 -17.03 -0.78
N ASN A 188 2.80 -17.88 0.19
CA ASN A 188 4.14 -18.44 0.34
C ASN A 188 4.11 -19.96 0.10
N PHE A 189 5.13 -20.47 -0.58
CA PHE A 189 5.42 -21.91 -0.60
C PHE A 189 6.22 -22.31 0.64
N ASN A 190 6.03 -23.52 1.09
CA ASN A 190 6.89 -24.11 2.13
C ASN A 190 8.13 -24.74 1.48
N VAL A 191 9.12 -23.90 1.18
CA VAL A 191 10.36 -24.30 0.48
C VAL A 191 11.58 -23.76 1.22
N THR A 192 12.74 -24.34 0.92
CA THR A 192 14.03 -23.92 1.48
C THR A 192 14.79 -23.10 0.44
N ALA A 193 15.48 -22.06 0.89
CA ALA A 193 16.38 -21.25 0.07
C ALA A 193 17.45 -22.09 -0.60
N ASN A 194 17.79 -21.76 -1.85
CA ASN A 194 18.85 -22.43 -2.60
C ASN A 194 19.66 -21.39 -3.41
N LEU A 195 20.88 -21.11 -2.97
CA LEU A 195 21.77 -20.12 -3.60
C LEU A 195 22.28 -20.56 -4.98
N ASP A 196 22.31 -21.86 -5.25
CA ASP A 196 22.75 -22.37 -6.55
C ASP A 196 21.64 -22.31 -7.59
N ARG A 197 20.38 -22.54 -7.19
CA ARG A 197 19.18 -22.45 -8.02
C ARG A 197 18.03 -21.88 -7.17
N PRO A 198 17.85 -20.55 -7.12
CA PRO A 198 16.83 -19.90 -6.30
C PRO A 198 15.44 -20.51 -6.48
N THR A 199 14.75 -20.74 -5.36
CA THR A 199 13.41 -21.34 -5.31
C THR A 199 12.32 -20.29 -5.18
N PHE A 200 11.07 -20.66 -5.48
CA PHE A 200 9.93 -19.73 -5.35
C PHE A 200 9.37 -19.80 -3.93
N PHE A 201 9.59 -18.79 -3.12
CA PHE A 201 8.98 -18.68 -1.80
C PHE A 201 7.66 -17.90 -1.89
N ARG A 202 7.74 -16.61 -2.16
CA ARG A 202 6.57 -15.76 -2.28
C ARG A 202 6.14 -15.64 -3.74
N HIS A 203 4.85 -15.80 -3.98
CA HIS A 203 4.31 -15.82 -5.32
C HIS A 203 2.91 -15.20 -5.39
N MET A 204 2.58 -14.68 -6.57
CA MET A 204 1.25 -14.21 -6.94
C MET A 204 0.66 -15.15 -7.98
N TRP A 205 -0.67 -15.29 -8.02
CA TRP A 205 -1.37 -15.85 -9.17
C TRP A 205 -2.69 -15.14 -9.44
N CYS A 206 -3.18 -15.21 -10.68
CA CYS A 206 -4.48 -14.68 -11.07
C CYS A 206 -4.96 -15.31 -12.37
N GLY A 207 -6.26 -15.26 -12.63
CA GLY A 207 -6.86 -15.57 -13.92
C GLY A 207 -6.70 -14.43 -14.92
N ILE A 208 -6.77 -14.75 -16.22
CA ILE A 208 -6.61 -13.78 -17.30
C ILE A 208 -7.68 -12.67 -17.31
N ASP A 209 -8.85 -12.94 -16.75
CA ASP A 209 -9.95 -11.97 -16.70
C ASP A 209 -9.65 -10.73 -15.85
N PHE A 210 -8.68 -10.79 -14.94
CA PHE A 210 -8.23 -9.63 -14.19
C PHE A 210 -7.57 -8.52 -15.04
N PHE A 211 -7.14 -8.84 -16.24
CA PHE A 211 -6.54 -7.89 -17.18
C PHE A 211 -7.56 -7.16 -18.08
N TYR A 212 -8.86 -7.45 -17.90
CA TYR A 212 -9.95 -6.93 -18.73
C TYR A 212 -11.14 -6.36 -17.93
N LYS A 213 -10.95 -6.03 -16.66
CA LYS A 213 -12.01 -5.52 -15.79
C LYS A 213 -12.25 -4.01 -15.94
N GLY A 214 -13.29 -3.51 -15.33
CA GLY A 214 -13.58 -2.08 -15.20
C GLY A 214 -13.85 -1.34 -16.53
N GLY A 215 -14.07 -2.05 -17.63
CA GLY A 215 -14.27 -1.45 -18.94
C GLY A 215 -13.00 -0.97 -19.64
N TYR A 216 -11.83 -1.27 -19.09
CA TYR A 216 -10.54 -0.95 -19.69
C TYR A 216 -10.13 -1.98 -20.76
N ASP A 217 -9.38 -1.55 -21.77
CA ASP A 217 -8.76 -2.44 -22.76
C ASP A 217 -7.62 -3.25 -22.15
N VAL A 218 -6.87 -2.62 -21.24
CA VAL A 218 -5.88 -3.24 -20.36
C VAL A 218 -6.10 -2.72 -18.95
N ASP A 219 -6.42 -3.62 -18.04
CA ASP A 219 -6.61 -3.35 -16.62
C ASP A 219 -5.48 -3.96 -15.79
N ALA A 220 -5.04 -3.26 -14.75
CA ALA A 220 -4.06 -3.78 -13.81
C ALA A 220 -4.39 -3.44 -12.34
N HIS A 221 -5.57 -2.92 -12.03
CA HIS A 221 -5.93 -2.53 -10.65
C HIS A 221 -5.63 -3.64 -9.63
N THR A 222 -6.17 -4.82 -9.86
CA THR A 222 -5.97 -5.96 -8.95
C THR A 222 -4.50 -6.41 -8.93
N ILE A 223 -3.82 -6.39 -10.07
CA ILE A 223 -2.41 -6.80 -10.15
C ILE A 223 -1.51 -5.81 -9.41
N ILE A 224 -1.82 -4.53 -9.47
CA ILE A 224 -1.13 -3.48 -8.70
C ILE A 224 -1.35 -3.72 -7.20
N HIS A 225 -2.59 -3.96 -6.77
CA HIS A 225 -2.91 -4.29 -5.38
C HIS A 225 -2.12 -5.52 -4.88
N GLU A 226 -2.15 -6.63 -5.61
CA GLU A 226 -1.41 -7.84 -5.24
C GLU A 226 0.11 -7.61 -5.23
N THR A 227 0.63 -6.73 -6.11
CA THR A 227 2.04 -6.34 -6.07
C THR A 227 2.37 -5.56 -4.79
N GLY A 228 1.42 -4.81 -4.23
CA GLY A 228 1.54 -4.19 -2.90
C GLY A 228 1.80 -5.22 -1.80
N HIS A 229 1.17 -6.39 -1.88
CA HIS A 229 1.45 -7.49 -0.95
C HIS A 229 2.86 -8.07 -1.13
N LEU A 230 3.37 -8.14 -2.35
CA LEU A 230 4.77 -8.56 -2.57
C LEU A 230 5.78 -7.56 -1.96
N LEU A 231 5.39 -6.29 -1.82
CA LEU A 231 6.17 -5.26 -1.12
C LEU A 231 5.95 -5.25 0.41
N GLY A 232 5.06 -6.10 0.93
CA GLY A 232 4.77 -6.25 2.36
C GLY A 232 3.59 -5.45 2.88
N LEU A 233 2.84 -4.73 2.03
CA LEU A 233 1.62 -4.05 2.44
C LEU A 233 0.50 -5.05 2.74
N ARG A 234 -0.41 -4.68 3.64
CA ARG A 234 -1.59 -5.44 4.00
C ARG A 234 -2.84 -4.90 3.31
N ASP A 235 -3.90 -5.71 3.33
CA ASP A 235 -5.25 -5.24 3.04
C ASP A 235 -5.72 -4.24 4.08
N TYR A 236 -6.33 -3.14 3.61
CA TYR A 236 -6.98 -2.16 4.48
C TYR A 236 -8.51 -2.28 4.44
N TYR A 237 -9.06 -3.08 3.53
CA TYR A 237 -10.49 -3.40 3.55
C TYR A 237 -10.81 -4.39 4.68
N PRO A 238 -12.01 -4.32 5.26
CA PRO A 238 -12.45 -5.29 6.25
C PRO A 238 -12.81 -6.62 5.58
N SER A 239 -12.67 -7.69 6.33
CA SER A 239 -13.15 -9.02 5.90
C SER A 239 -14.68 -9.18 6.03
N ASP A 240 -15.34 -8.20 6.67
CA ASP A 240 -16.79 -8.06 6.71
C ASP A 240 -17.20 -6.77 5.98
N ASP A 241 -18.28 -6.79 5.22
CA ASP A 241 -18.74 -5.66 4.40
C ASP A 241 -19.28 -4.45 5.22
N TYR A 242 -19.14 -4.46 6.54
CA TYR A 242 -19.82 -3.52 7.43
C TYR A 242 -18.95 -2.37 7.96
N ASN A 243 -17.65 -2.32 7.64
CA ASN A 243 -16.79 -1.28 8.19
C ASN A 243 -15.67 -0.90 7.22
N LEU A 244 -15.97 0.05 6.34
CA LEU A 244 -15.03 0.52 5.31
C LEU A 244 -14.02 1.49 5.93
N ALA A 245 -12.93 0.99 6.47
CA ALA A 245 -11.97 1.80 7.20
C ALA A 245 -11.41 2.99 6.41
N LEU A 246 -11.12 2.84 5.12
CA LEU A 246 -10.66 3.92 4.25
C LEU A 246 -11.73 4.41 3.26
N GLY A 247 -12.96 3.92 3.39
CA GLY A 247 -14.06 4.31 2.53
C GLY A 247 -13.95 3.83 1.09
N GLY A 248 -13.06 2.91 0.80
CA GLY A 248 -12.80 2.39 -0.53
C GLY A 248 -11.79 3.19 -1.35
N HIS A 249 -11.04 4.12 -0.75
CA HIS A 249 -10.19 5.09 -1.46
C HIS A 249 -8.70 4.96 -1.15
N SER A 250 -8.14 3.77 -1.34
CA SER A 250 -6.70 3.48 -1.37
C SER A 250 -6.46 2.24 -2.21
N MET A 251 -5.30 2.13 -2.85
CA MET A 251 -4.91 0.95 -3.63
C MET A 251 -4.97 -0.33 -2.79
N MET A 252 -4.58 -0.28 -1.51
CA MET A 252 -4.65 -1.42 -0.60
C MET A 252 -6.01 -1.58 0.11
N ASP A 253 -6.99 -0.71 -0.17
CA ASP A 253 -8.39 -0.88 0.26
C ASP A 253 -9.20 -1.52 -0.89
N TYR A 254 -9.75 -0.73 -1.82
CA TYR A 254 -10.61 -1.24 -2.89
C TYR A 254 -9.98 -1.17 -4.29
N ASN A 255 -8.66 -1.25 -4.38
CA ASN A 255 -7.88 -1.29 -5.63
C ASN A 255 -8.04 -0.04 -6.50
N ILE A 256 -8.33 1.11 -5.92
CA ILE A 256 -8.47 2.38 -6.65
C ILE A 256 -7.61 3.46 -6.02
N SER A 257 -7.29 4.48 -6.81
CA SER A 257 -6.46 5.61 -6.41
C SER A 257 -4.99 5.22 -6.09
N ASP A 258 -4.21 6.19 -5.66
CA ASP A 258 -2.84 5.98 -5.23
C ASP A 258 -2.78 5.31 -3.85
N HIS A 259 -1.59 4.90 -3.44
CA HIS A 259 -1.30 4.55 -2.06
C HIS A 259 -1.47 5.76 -1.14
N ASP A 260 -2.06 5.53 0.03
CA ASP A 260 -2.20 6.50 1.10
C ASP A 260 -0.84 6.85 1.75
N PRO A 261 -0.76 7.93 2.58
CA PRO A 261 0.47 8.35 3.23
C PRO A 261 1.12 7.29 4.12
N TYR A 262 0.29 6.46 4.80
CA TYR A 262 0.80 5.40 5.66
C TYR A 262 1.51 4.31 4.85
N SER A 263 0.92 3.87 3.74
CA SER A 263 1.55 2.92 2.82
C SER A 263 2.89 3.45 2.28
N LYS A 264 2.92 4.73 1.87
CA LYS A 264 4.18 5.34 1.40
C LYS A 264 5.23 5.48 2.49
N MET A 265 4.81 5.74 3.71
CA MET A 265 5.69 5.78 4.89
C MET A 265 6.26 4.38 5.23
N LEU A 266 5.41 3.34 5.19
CA LEU A 266 5.81 1.93 5.35
C LEU A 266 6.88 1.51 4.32
N LEU A 267 6.70 1.91 3.06
CA LEU A 267 7.62 1.61 1.96
C LEU A 267 8.84 2.55 1.92
N SER A 268 8.93 3.48 2.88
CA SER A 268 9.98 4.51 2.94
C SER A 268 10.07 5.36 1.66
N TRP A 269 8.94 5.60 0.99
CA TRP A 269 8.86 6.47 -0.19
C TRP A 269 8.62 7.93 0.18
N ALA A 270 8.07 8.19 1.36
CA ALA A 270 7.81 9.51 1.87
C ALA A 270 7.96 9.58 3.38
N GLU A 271 8.35 10.75 3.88
CA GLU A 271 8.50 11.04 5.30
C GLU A 271 7.49 12.12 5.71
N PRO A 272 6.92 12.06 6.93
CA PRO A 272 5.98 13.05 7.39
C PRO A 272 6.67 14.39 7.71
N ILE A 273 5.96 15.48 7.47
CA ILE A 273 6.25 16.76 8.11
C ILE A 273 5.76 16.65 9.56
N TYR A 274 6.62 16.92 10.52
CA TYR A 274 6.32 16.83 11.95
C TYR A 274 6.69 18.11 12.69
N TYR A 275 5.81 18.55 13.59
CA TYR A 275 6.03 19.72 14.46
C TYR A 275 5.91 19.32 15.93
N ASP A 276 6.78 19.89 16.78
CA ASP A 276 6.71 19.71 18.24
C ASP A 276 5.69 20.67 18.86
N PHE A 277 4.44 20.25 18.94
CA PHE A 277 3.35 21.03 19.53
C PHE A 277 3.48 21.30 21.03
N ARG A 278 4.42 20.65 21.73
CA ARG A 278 4.74 21.01 23.11
C ARG A 278 5.44 22.36 23.21
N LYS A 279 6.19 22.72 22.16
CA LYS A 279 6.90 24.00 22.06
C LYS A 279 6.01 25.11 21.51
N ASN A 280 5.21 24.77 20.53
CA ASN A 280 4.31 25.71 19.91
C ASN A 280 2.95 25.04 19.69
N LYS A 281 1.95 25.47 20.43
CA LYS A 281 0.62 24.88 20.42
C LYS A 281 -0.25 25.27 19.20
N HIS A 282 0.22 26.20 18.39
CA HIS A 282 -0.46 26.66 17.19
C HIS A 282 0.52 26.77 16.03
N ILE A 283 0.15 26.27 14.87
CA ILE A 283 0.87 26.46 13.60
C ILE A 283 -0.09 26.73 12.45
N ASP A 284 0.35 27.59 11.54
CA ASP A 284 -0.21 27.65 10.18
C ASP A 284 0.77 26.97 9.22
N VAL A 285 0.31 26.00 8.45
CA VAL A 285 1.14 25.24 7.55
C VAL A 285 0.52 25.14 6.17
N GLN A 286 1.34 25.27 5.14
CA GLN A 286 0.98 24.99 3.77
C GLN A 286 1.36 23.55 3.41
N LEU A 287 0.40 22.76 3.03
CA LEU A 287 0.57 21.36 2.64
C LEU A 287 0.36 21.24 1.14
N SER A 288 1.42 20.89 0.42
CA SER A 288 1.37 20.72 -1.03
C SER A 288 0.52 19.52 -1.44
N ASN A 289 0.01 19.56 -2.67
CA ASN A 289 -0.70 18.44 -3.28
C ASN A 289 0.08 17.13 -3.15
N PHE A 290 -0.56 16.13 -2.56
CA PHE A 290 0.04 14.82 -2.27
C PHE A 290 0.46 14.06 -3.53
N GLN A 291 -0.34 14.19 -4.61
CA GLN A 291 -0.03 13.54 -5.88
C GLN A 291 1.25 14.06 -6.52
N ASP A 292 1.62 15.31 -6.28
CA ASP A 292 2.84 15.89 -6.86
C ASP A 292 4.06 15.70 -5.98
N THR A 293 3.89 15.75 -4.66
CA THR A 293 5.01 15.88 -3.73
C THR A 293 5.16 14.73 -2.74
N SER A 294 4.11 13.95 -2.52
CA SER A 294 3.98 13.00 -1.40
C SER A 294 4.15 13.63 -0.02
N GLN A 295 3.93 14.95 0.13
CA GLN A 295 3.96 15.65 1.42
C GLN A 295 2.71 15.34 2.22
N PHE A 296 2.87 15.07 3.50
CA PHE A 296 1.80 14.89 4.47
C PHE A 296 2.27 15.27 5.88
N LEU A 297 1.33 15.60 6.76
CA LEU A 297 1.62 15.91 8.15
C LEU A 297 1.39 14.70 9.04
N LEU A 298 2.17 14.61 10.11
CA LEU A 298 1.94 13.71 11.23
C LEU A 298 1.62 14.52 12.50
N LEU A 299 0.49 14.23 13.13
CA LEU A 299 0.05 14.85 14.37
C LEU A 299 0.11 13.84 15.51
N ASN A 300 1.07 13.98 16.39
CA ASN A 300 1.19 13.32 17.68
C ASN A 300 2.27 14.03 18.50
N VAL A 301 1.96 14.52 19.70
CA VAL A 301 2.94 15.23 20.56
C VAL A 301 3.99 14.32 21.17
N ASN A 302 3.74 13.03 21.24
CA ASN A 302 4.62 12.02 21.81
C ASN A 302 5.06 10.97 20.79
N TRP A 303 5.12 11.34 19.49
CA TRP A 303 5.56 10.44 18.44
C TRP A 303 6.98 9.93 18.72
N ASN A 304 7.17 8.62 18.65
CA ASN A 304 8.44 7.95 18.88
C ASN A 304 9.42 8.02 17.69
N HIS A 305 9.09 8.80 16.65
CA HIS A 305 9.80 8.92 15.39
C HIS A 305 9.94 7.61 14.60
N SER A 306 9.01 6.69 14.81
CA SER A 306 8.89 5.44 14.07
C SER A 306 7.53 5.37 13.34
N VAL A 307 7.47 4.62 12.25
CA VAL A 307 6.20 4.24 11.62
C VAL A 307 5.34 3.42 12.58
N MET A 308 5.98 2.69 13.51
CA MET A 308 5.34 1.78 14.46
C MET A 308 4.88 2.51 15.72
N ASP A 309 3.96 3.47 15.56
CA ASP A 309 3.31 4.20 16.64
C ASP A 309 1.84 4.47 16.31
N GLU A 310 1.16 5.25 17.13
CA GLU A 310 -0.20 5.71 16.90
C GLU A 310 -0.20 7.21 16.65
N TYR A 311 -0.79 7.66 15.55
CA TYR A 311 -0.80 9.07 15.14
C TYR A 311 -1.95 9.39 14.18
N LEU A 312 -2.18 10.69 13.92
CA LEU A 312 -2.97 11.15 12.80
C LEU A 312 -2.04 11.52 11.64
N LEU A 313 -2.47 11.19 10.40
CA LEU A 313 -1.84 11.66 9.17
C LEU A 313 -2.80 12.60 8.45
N VAL A 314 -2.26 13.66 7.85
CA VAL A 314 -3.03 14.63 7.09
C VAL A 314 -2.42 14.80 5.71
N GLU A 315 -3.21 14.57 4.65
CA GLU A 315 -2.82 14.81 3.26
C GLU A 315 -3.73 15.81 2.59
N TYR A 316 -3.19 16.56 1.64
CA TYR A 316 -3.98 17.34 0.69
C TYR A 316 -4.20 16.52 -0.57
N TYR A 317 -5.41 15.97 -0.71
CA TYR A 317 -5.83 15.16 -1.84
C TYR A 317 -6.25 16.02 -3.03
N THR A 318 -5.91 15.57 -4.25
CA THR A 318 -6.44 16.09 -5.51
C THR A 318 -6.78 14.93 -6.47
N PRO A 319 -7.81 15.07 -7.34
CA PRO A 319 -8.16 14.07 -8.35
C PRO A 319 -7.20 14.12 -9.56
N THR A 320 -5.90 14.25 -9.30
CA THR A 320 -4.83 14.36 -10.29
C THR A 320 -3.87 13.19 -10.20
N GLY A 321 -2.88 13.11 -11.08
CA GLY A 321 -1.87 12.07 -11.03
C GLY A 321 -2.47 10.66 -11.10
N LEU A 322 -2.14 9.80 -10.15
CA LEU A 322 -2.66 8.42 -10.07
C LEU A 322 -4.14 8.33 -9.68
N ASN A 323 -4.71 9.41 -9.13
CA ASN A 323 -6.13 9.45 -8.79
C ASN A 323 -7.03 9.78 -10.00
N THR A 324 -6.46 10.26 -11.12
CA THR A 324 -7.22 10.83 -12.24
C THR A 324 -8.19 9.82 -12.85
N LEU A 325 -7.75 8.61 -13.14
CA LEU A 325 -8.61 7.64 -13.84
C LEU A 325 -9.77 7.19 -12.96
N ASP A 326 -9.54 6.94 -11.68
CA ASP A 326 -10.55 6.46 -10.74
C ASP A 326 -11.52 7.58 -10.29
N SER A 327 -11.12 8.85 -10.40
CA SER A 327 -12.03 9.99 -10.18
C SER A 327 -12.93 10.28 -11.38
N GLN A 328 -12.60 9.79 -12.56
CA GLN A 328 -13.37 9.98 -13.80
C GLN A 328 -14.22 8.78 -14.17
N ASN A 329 -13.75 7.56 -13.86
CA ASN A 329 -14.38 6.31 -14.23
C ASN A 329 -14.55 5.42 -12.99
N GLN A 330 -15.79 5.10 -12.66
CA GLN A 330 -16.04 4.18 -11.56
C GLN A 330 -15.53 2.78 -11.92
N TYR A 331 -14.60 2.25 -11.12
CA TYR A 331 -14.12 0.88 -11.27
C TYR A 331 -15.18 -0.12 -10.81
N ASP A 332 -15.19 -1.29 -11.41
CA ASP A 332 -16.21 -2.35 -11.26
C ASP A 332 -16.52 -2.68 -9.79
N ASN A 333 -17.74 -2.40 -9.35
CA ASN A 333 -18.23 -2.58 -7.98
C ASN A 333 -17.43 -1.82 -6.89
N ARG A 334 -16.74 -0.75 -7.26
CA ARG A 334 -16.02 0.12 -6.34
C ARG A 334 -16.67 1.51 -6.29
N PRO A 335 -16.44 2.33 -5.26
CA PRO A 335 -16.87 3.72 -5.29
C PRO A 335 -16.16 4.48 -6.41
N LEU A 336 -16.75 5.55 -6.90
CA LEU A 336 -16.04 6.52 -7.71
C LEU A 336 -15.00 7.20 -6.85
N GLY A 337 -13.77 7.37 -7.34
CA GLY A 337 -12.73 8.15 -6.66
C GLY A 337 -13.22 9.58 -6.37
N PHE A 338 -12.68 10.22 -5.34
CA PHE A 338 -13.04 11.61 -5.04
C PHE A 338 -12.79 12.49 -6.26
N THR A 339 -13.79 13.32 -6.62
CA THR A 339 -13.75 14.19 -7.80
C THR A 339 -13.37 15.63 -7.47
N GLU A 340 -13.23 15.96 -6.20
CA GLU A 340 -12.90 17.28 -5.68
C GLU A 340 -11.58 17.24 -4.89
N ASN A 341 -10.91 18.40 -4.85
CA ASN A 341 -9.80 18.60 -3.95
C ASN A 341 -10.30 18.63 -2.50
N GLY A 342 -9.48 18.20 -1.55
CA GLY A 342 -9.83 18.29 -0.13
C GLY A 342 -8.78 17.70 0.77
N VAL A 343 -8.89 17.99 2.05
CA VAL A 343 -7.97 17.44 3.07
C VAL A 343 -8.51 16.13 3.59
N LYS A 344 -7.67 15.11 3.62
CA LYS A 344 -7.95 13.80 4.23
C LYS A 344 -7.18 13.68 5.52
N ILE A 345 -7.84 13.15 6.55
CA ILE A 345 -7.25 12.88 7.85
C ILE A 345 -7.40 11.39 8.14
N TYR A 346 -6.31 10.75 8.53
CA TYR A 346 -6.30 9.34 8.89
C TYR A 346 -5.89 9.16 10.35
N HIS A 347 -6.52 8.22 11.04
CA HIS A 347 -6.01 7.67 12.28
C HIS A 347 -5.25 6.38 11.98
N VAL A 348 -4.02 6.29 12.43
CA VAL A 348 -3.15 5.12 12.28
C VAL A 348 -2.79 4.58 13.66
N ASP A 349 -2.90 3.27 13.82
CA ASP A 349 -2.36 2.52 14.97
C ASP A 349 -1.53 1.34 14.45
N SER A 350 -0.24 1.56 14.33
CA SER A 350 0.72 0.55 13.87
C SER A 350 1.68 0.09 14.97
N ARG A 351 1.29 0.26 16.23
CA ARG A 351 2.11 -0.17 17.38
C ARG A 351 2.35 -1.66 17.36
N ILE A 352 3.58 -2.01 17.72
CA ILE A 352 4.02 -3.40 17.74
C ILE A 352 3.58 -4.09 19.02
N VAL A 353 3.21 -5.35 18.87
CA VAL A 353 2.96 -6.26 19.99
C VAL A 353 3.89 -7.45 19.92
N GLN A 354 4.34 -7.86 21.10
CA GLN A 354 4.96 -9.14 21.31
C GLN A 354 3.89 -10.22 21.39
N CYS A 355 4.09 -11.31 20.68
CA CYS A 355 3.22 -12.47 20.65
C CYS A 355 4.00 -13.76 20.88
N HIS A 356 3.32 -14.82 21.32
CA HIS A 356 3.81 -16.19 21.26
C HIS A 356 2.72 -17.13 20.74
N TYR A 357 3.14 -18.29 20.22
CA TYR A 357 2.22 -19.34 19.84
C TYR A 357 1.89 -20.24 21.04
N ASP A 358 0.61 -20.33 21.41
CA ASP A 358 0.15 -21.26 22.42
C ASP A 358 -0.23 -22.58 21.76
N SER A 359 0.57 -23.62 22.02
CA SER A 359 0.38 -24.95 21.43
C SER A 359 -0.79 -25.73 22.04
N GLU A 360 -1.32 -25.34 23.21
CA GLU A 360 -2.49 -25.95 23.83
C GLU A 360 -3.79 -25.37 23.25
N LEU A 361 -3.78 -24.07 22.97
CA LEU A 361 -4.91 -23.37 22.40
C LEU A 361 -4.88 -23.32 20.86
N TYR A 362 -3.78 -23.75 20.23
CA TYR A 362 -3.54 -23.67 18.78
C TYR A 362 -3.75 -22.26 18.22
N THR A 363 -3.30 -21.24 18.95
CA THR A 363 -3.51 -19.84 18.58
C THR A 363 -2.33 -18.98 18.98
N THR A 364 -2.24 -17.82 18.32
CA THR A 364 -1.32 -16.74 18.71
C THR A 364 -1.88 -16.00 19.92
N VAL A 365 -1.08 -15.91 20.95
CA VAL A 365 -1.38 -15.15 22.17
C VAL A 365 -0.60 -13.85 22.18
N PHE A 366 -1.31 -12.79 22.46
CA PHE A 366 -0.78 -11.45 22.66
C PHE A 366 -0.23 -11.31 24.08
N ASP A 367 1.01 -10.86 24.19
CA ASP A 367 1.62 -10.63 25.50
C ASP A 367 1.52 -9.15 25.90
N LYS A 368 2.14 -8.26 25.14
CA LYS A 368 2.20 -6.82 25.46
C LYS A 368 2.57 -5.98 24.23
N TYR A 369 2.22 -4.69 24.27
CA TYR A 369 2.83 -3.70 23.39
C TYR A 369 4.30 -3.50 23.74
N VAL A 370 5.12 -3.24 22.72
CA VAL A 370 6.54 -2.94 22.87
C VAL A 370 6.89 -1.69 22.06
N ASP A 371 7.79 -0.87 22.63
CA ASP A 371 8.28 0.32 21.96
C ASP A 371 9.47 0.00 21.03
N GLU A 372 10.18 -1.10 21.31
CA GLU A 372 11.31 -1.56 20.51
C GLU A 372 11.27 -3.08 20.33
N ILE A 373 11.66 -3.54 19.16
CA ILE A 373 11.85 -4.96 18.87
C ILE A 373 13.28 -5.32 19.24
N PRO A 374 13.51 -6.33 20.11
CA PRO A 374 14.85 -6.79 20.44
C PRO A 374 15.59 -7.31 19.20
N GLU A 375 16.90 -7.13 19.14
CA GLU A 375 17.76 -7.67 18.07
C GLU A 375 17.66 -9.20 17.95
N THR A 376 17.38 -9.88 19.07
CA THR A 376 17.17 -11.33 19.11
C THR A 376 15.87 -11.65 19.84
N SER A 377 14.99 -12.39 19.20
CA SER A 377 13.80 -12.94 19.82
C SER A 377 14.09 -14.27 20.50
N SER A 378 13.37 -14.57 21.60
CA SER A 378 13.38 -15.92 22.19
C SER A 378 12.63 -16.88 21.27
N ASP A 379 12.97 -18.17 21.31
CA ASP A 379 12.25 -19.20 20.55
C ASP A 379 10.74 -19.13 20.82
N GLY A 380 9.96 -19.08 19.74
CA GLY A 380 8.50 -19.02 19.80
C GLY A 380 7.92 -17.65 20.12
N VAL A 381 8.74 -16.59 20.26
CA VAL A 381 8.29 -15.20 20.42
C VAL A 381 8.48 -14.46 19.10
N TYR A 382 7.46 -13.71 18.71
CA TYR A 382 7.47 -12.89 17.49
C TYR A 382 6.76 -11.55 17.69
N TYR A 383 6.94 -10.63 16.75
CA TYR A 383 6.52 -9.25 16.83
C TYR A 383 5.68 -8.88 15.61
N VAL A 384 4.48 -8.37 15.84
CA VAL A 384 3.54 -8.00 14.77
C VAL A 384 2.88 -6.66 15.06
N ILE A 385 2.32 -6.01 14.04
CA ILE A 385 1.44 -4.85 14.23
C ILE A 385 0.19 -5.31 14.97
N GLY A 386 -0.12 -4.66 16.08
CA GLY A 386 -1.18 -5.08 17.00
C GLY A 386 -2.60 -4.76 16.53
N ALA A 387 -2.78 -3.80 15.63
CA ALA A 387 -4.05 -3.45 15.03
C ALA A 387 -4.17 -4.04 13.62
N SER A 388 -5.40 -4.27 13.15
CA SER A 388 -5.68 -4.77 11.81
C SER A 388 -7.02 -4.25 11.31
N ASN A 389 -7.12 -3.98 10.03
CA ASN A 389 -8.38 -3.66 9.37
C ASN A 389 -9.20 -4.93 9.09
N SER A 390 -8.53 -6.06 8.89
CA SER A 390 -9.16 -7.34 8.57
C SER A 390 -9.25 -8.24 9.80
N ILE A 391 -10.44 -8.78 10.08
CA ILE A 391 -10.66 -9.77 11.13
C ILE A 391 -10.22 -11.18 10.73
N SER A 392 -9.97 -11.40 9.44
CA SER A 392 -9.49 -12.69 8.93
C SER A 392 -7.98 -12.88 9.06
N ASP A 393 -7.27 -11.87 9.57
CA ASP A 393 -5.85 -11.99 9.85
C ASP A 393 -5.63 -13.01 10.96
N SER A 394 -5.23 -14.22 10.58
CA SER A 394 -5.05 -15.36 11.48
C SER A 394 -3.92 -15.18 12.50
N ARG A 395 -3.09 -14.15 12.32
CA ARG A 395 -1.98 -13.82 13.22
C ARG A 395 -2.39 -12.89 14.34
N THR A 396 -3.56 -12.27 14.23
CA THR A 396 -4.14 -11.45 15.28
C THR A 396 -5.29 -12.20 15.94
N ASP A 397 -5.31 -12.23 17.28
CA ASP A 397 -6.50 -12.68 18.00
C ASP A 397 -7.73 -11.95 17.43
N ALA A 398 -8.71 -12.69 16.94
CA ALA A 398 -9.93 -12.15 16.32
C ALA A 398 -10.64 -11.13 17.22
N LYS A 399 -10.48 -11.21 18.54
CA LYS A 399 -10.96 -10.21 19.50
C LYS A 399 -10.21 -8.88 19.43
N ARG A 400 -9.00 -8.88 18.89
CA ARG A 400 -8.15 -7.68 18.75
C ARG A 400 -8.25 -7.05 17.37
N ALA A 401 -8.30 -7.85 16.32
CA ALA A 401 -8.46 -7.35 14.95
C ALA A 401 -9.70 -6.46 14.77
N GLY A 402 -10.79 -6.75 15.52
CA GLY A 402 -11.98 -5.90 15.54
C GLY A 402 -11.92 -4.73 16.51
N ARG A 403 -10.87 -4.63 17.34
CA ARG A 403 -10.81 -3.59 18.40
C ARG A 403 -10.21 -2.28 17.89
N TYR A 404 -9.11 -2.35 17.18
CA TYR A 404 -8.40 -1.20 16.66
C TYR A 404 -8.13 -1.39 15.17
N LYS A 405 -8.39 -0.35 14.38
CA LYS A 405 -8.02 -0.29 12.97
C LYS A 405 -6.56 0.11 12.85
N GLN A 406 -5.85 -0.55 11.95
CA GLN A 406 -4.47 -0.19 11.62
C GLN A 406 -4.41 1.18 10.95
N ILE A 407 -5.34 1.44 10.03
CA ILE A 407 -5.54 2.75 9.42
C ILE A 407 -7.03 2.97 9.19
N ALA A 408 -7.51 4.19 9.41
CA ALA A 408 -8.89 4.55 9.10
C ALA A 408 -9.01 6.03 8.72
N LEU A 409 -9.86 6.31 7.73
CA LEU A 409 -10.20 7.67 7.30
C LEU A 409 -11.14 8.32 8.34
N ILE A 410 -10.82 9.52 8.75
CA ILE A 410 -11.70 10.38 9.56
C ILE A 410 -12.52 11.24 8.59
N GLU A 411 -13.83 11.03 8.57
CA GLU A 411 -14.72 11.76 7.67
C GLU A 411 -15.05 13.15 8.21
N ASN A 412 -15.19 14.12 7.28
CA ASN A 412 -15.79 15.42 7.57
C ASN A 412 -17.32 15.30 7.69
N LYS A 413 -17.80 14.47 8.62
CA LYS A 413 -19.23 14.22 8.84
C LYS A 413 -19.54 14.18 10.32
N LYS A 414 -20.78 14.49 10.67
CA LYS A 414 -21.26 14.46 12.08
C LYS A 414 -21.33 13.05 12.65
N TYR A 415 -21.25 12.04 11.83
CA TYR A 415 -21.29 10.62 12.22
C TYR A 415 -20.41 9.81 11.27
N ASN A 416 -19.82 8.75 11.80
CA ASN A 416 -18.95 7.86 11.05
C ASN A 416 -19.80 6.90 10.18
N GLN A 417 -19.96 7.22 8.90
CA GLN A 417 -20.73 6.40 7.96
C GLN A 417 -19.99 5.14 7.54
N LEU A 418 -18.65 5.18 7.51
CA LEU A 418 -17.82 4.06 7.11
C LEU A 418 -18.06 2.82 7.98
N GLN A 419 -18.39 3.02 9.27
CA GLN A 419 -18.78 1.93 10.18
C GLN A 419 -20.07 1.22 9.78
N SER A 420 -20.88 1.84 8.93
CA SER A 420 -22.14 1.26 8.42
C SER A 420 -22.01 0.72 7.01
N GLY A 421 -20.78 0.58 6.48
CA GLY A 421 -20.52 0.06 5.14
C GLY A 421 -20.86 1.04 4.01
N VAL A 422 -21.01 2.33 4.31
CA VAL A 422 -21.23 3.37 3.30
C VAL A 422 -19.86 3.89 2.84
N PRO A 423 -19.51 3.78 1.54
CA PRO A 423 -18.25 4.31 1.03
C PRO A 423 -18.09 5.81 1.27
N ALA A 424 -16.86 6.26 1.37
CA ALA A 424 -16.54 7.69 1.40
C ALA A 424 -16.91 8.35 0.06
N ASP A 425 -17.22 9.62 0.11
CA ASP A 425 -17.55 10.49 -1.02
C ASP A 425 -16.92 11.88 -0.81
N ASN A 426 -17.14 12.83 -1.72
CA ASN A 426 -16.57 14.18 -1.61
C ASN A 426 -16.92 14.87 -0.29
N ASP A 427 -18.10 14.59 0.30
CA ASP A 427 -18.49 15.14 1.60
C ASP A 427 -17.67 14.57 2.77
N SER A 428 -16.89 13.53 2.55
CA SER A 428 -15.95 12.99 3.54
C SER A 428 -14.65 13.80 3.62
N LEU A 429 -14.36 14.65 2.61
CA LEU A 429 -13.18 15.51 2.55
C LEU A 429 -13.43 16.80 3.35
N PHE A 430 -12.39 17.30 4.04
CA PHE A 430 -12.44 18.62 4.68
C PHE A 430 -12.18 19.71 3.65
N GLN A 431 -13.10 20.65 3.56
CA GLN A 431 -13.10 21.78 2.63
C GLN A 431 -12.74 23.08 3.34
N VAL A 432 -12.53 24.18 2.60
CA VAL A 432 -12.23 25.50 3.20
C VAL A 432 -13.34 25.92 4.17
N GLY A 433 -12.95 26.22 5.40
CA GLY A 433 -13.83 26.55 6.52
C GLY A 433 -14.28 25.34 7.35
N ASP A 434 -13.97 24.11 6.94
CA ASP A 434 -14.24 22.93 7.75
C ASP A 434 -13.19 22.78 8.86
N ILE A 435 -13.64 22.28 10.00
CA ILE A 435 -12.82 22.09 11.17
C ILE A 435 -12.90 20.61 11.62
N PHE A 436 -11.76 19.95 11.64
CA PHE A 436 -11.58 18.74 12.42
C PHE A 436 -11.28 19.12 13.87
N ASP A 437 -12.00 18.54 14.82
CA ASP A 437 -11.73 18.68 16.25
C ASP A 437 -11.82 17.31 16.90
N SER A 438 -10.71 16.85 17.47
CA SER A 438 -10.63 15.52 18.09
C SER A 438 -11.56 15.34 19.30
N GLU A 439 -11.97 16.43 19.95
CA GLU A 439 -12.93 16.38 21.08
C GLU A 439 -14.38 16.15 20.63
N THR A 440 -14.71 16.55 19.39
CA THR A 440 -16.07 16.48 18.83
C THR A 440 -16.21 15.50 17.69
N SER A 441 -15.10 14.89 17.24
CA SER A 441 -15.10 13.93 16.14
C SER A 441 -15.95 12.70 16.47
N ALA A 442 -16.86 12.36 15.56
CA ALA A 442 -17.66 11.13 15.66
C ALA A 442 -16.80 9.85 15.57
N TYR A 443 -15.63 9.95 14.97
CA TYR A 443 -14.69 8.85 14.83
C TYR A 443 -13.89 8.58 16.11
N ILE A 444 -13.47 9.65 16.83
CA ILE A 444 -12.57 9.55 17.97
C ILE A 444 -13.38 9.54 19.27
N ALA A 445 -13.58 8.36 19.82
CA ALA A 445 -14.33 8.21 21.07
C ALA A 445 -13.58 8.85 22.26
N ASN A 446 -14.23 9.78 22.94
CA ASN A 446 -13.72 10.43 24.15
C ASN A 446 -12.36 11.14 23.98
N ASN A 447 -12.02 11.58 22.79
CA ASN A 447 -10.77 12.29 22.50
C ASN A 447 -9.51 11.52 22.95
N LYS A 448 -9.48 10.19 22.77
CA LYS A 448 -8.40 9.33 23.27
C LYS A 448 -7.68 8.59 22.15
N TRP A 449 -6.36 8.50 22.31
CA TRP A 449 -5.58 7.50 21.60
C TRP A 449 -5.96 6.08 22.05
N ASN A 450 -5.84 5.10 21.20
CA ASN A 450 -6.00 3.69 21.56
C ASN A 450 -5.01 3.26 22.65
N LYS A 451 -3.80 3.88 22.65
CA LYS A 451 -2.79 3.68 23.71
C LYS A 451 -3.09 4.43 25.01
N GLY A 452 -4.14 5.24 25.02
CA GLY A 452 -4.49 6.12 26.14
C GLY A 452 -3.88 7.53 26.04
N GLY A 453 -4.40 8.47 26.82
CA GLY A 453 -4.05 9.88 26.70
C GLY A 453 -4.94 10.63 25.70
N ASP A 454 -4.95 11.95 25.78
CA ASP A 454 -5.79 12.82 24.96
C ASP A 454 -5.12 13.11 23.61
N ILE A 455 -5.92 13.13 22.53
CA ILE A 455 -5.46 13.53 21.19
C ILE A 455 -5.33 15.05 21.12
N SER A 456 -6.37 15.78 21.51
CA SER A 456 -6.40 17.24 21.73
C SER A 456 -5.96 18.11 20.56
N PHE A 457 -6.15 17.66 19.31
CA PHE A 457 -5.91 18.45 18.10
C PHE A 457 -7.18 19.05 17.52
N SER A 458 -7.06 20.26 16.99
CA SER A 458 -8.03 20.91 16.12
C SER A 458 -7.31 21.38 14.85
N LEU A 459 -7.93 21.18 13.69
CA LEU A 459 -7.39 21.55 12.39
C LEU A 459 -8.48 22.22 11.57
N GLU A 460 -8.22 23.45 11.10
CA GLU A 460 -9.07 24.19 10.16
C GLU A 460 -8.41 24.28 8.80
N VAL A 461 -9.17 24.03 7.74
CA VAL A 461 -8.75 24.28 6.36
C VAL A 461 -9.05 25.73 6.01
N THR A 462 -8.03 26.58 5.98
CA THR A 462 -8.22 28.04 5.79
C THR A 462 -8.15 28.47 4.33
N GLN A 463 -7.45 27.73 3.48
CA GLN A 463 -7.31 27.99 2.05
C GLN A 463 -7.03 26.70 1.28
N MET A 464 -7.49 26.61 0.03
CA MET A 464 -7.11 25.56 -0.93
C MET A 464 -7.03 26.13 -2.35
N ASN A 465 -6.15 25.55 -3.16
CA ASN A 465 -6.07 25.69 -4.61
C ASN A 465 -5.50 24.38 -5.20
N ASP A 466 -5.25 24.30 -6.49
CA ASP A 466 -4.77 23.06 -7.12
C ASP A 466 -3.37 22.61 -6.66
N GLU A 467 -2.58 23.49 -6.06
CA GLU A 467 -1.20 23.23 -5.67
C GLU A 467 -1.05 22.88 -4.17
N TYR A 468 -1.85 23.52 -3.32
CA TYR A 468 -1.72 23.37 -1.87
C TYR A 468 -3.02 23.67 -1.10
N ALA A 469 -3.08 23.16 0.13
CA ALA A 469 -3.99 23.59 1.18
C ALA A 469 -3.23 24.30 2.29
N THR A 470 -3.83 25.35 2.89
CA THR A 470 -3.32 25.98 4.11
C THR A 470 -4.17 25.51 5.29
N LEU A 471 -3.50 25.04 6.31
CA LEU A 471 -4.10 24.46 7.51
C LEU A 471 -3.68 25.29 8.72
N SER A 472 -4.65 25.61 9.57
CA SER A 472 -4.43 26.18 10.91
C SER A 472 -4.64 25.08 11.94
N ILE A 473 -3.62 24.77 12.73
CA ILE A 473 -3.63 23.63 13.63
C ILE A 473 -3.34 24.07 15.05
N ASP A 474 -4.25 23.71 15.97
CA ASP A 474 -4.11 23.96 17.39
C ASP A 474 -3.99 22.64 18.17
N TYR A 475 -3.08 22.64 19.14
CA TYR A 475 -3.00 21.60 20.17
C TYR A 475 -3.52 22.13 21.51
N LYS A 476 -4.66 21.59 21.94
CA LYS A 476 -5.38 22.02 23.16
C LYS A 476 -4.94 21.28 24.44
N GLY A 477 -4.04 20.29 24.30
CA GLY A 477 -3.54 19.53 25.45
C GLY A 477 -2.58 20.34 26.36
N GLU A 478 -2.27 19.77 27.54
CA GLU A 478 -1.36 20.39 28.53
C GLU A 478 0.11 20.45 28.08
#